data_9259ec8dac140093ba1502a4b64b3630
#
_entry.id   9259ec8dac140093ba1502a4b64b3630
#
_cell.length_a   1.000
_cell.length_b   1.000
_cell.length_c   1.000
_cell.angle_alpha   90.00
_cell.angle_beta   90.00
_cell.angle_gamma   90.00
#
_symmetry.space_group_name_H-M   'P 1'
#
loop_
_entity.id
_entity.type
_entity.pdbx_description
1 polymer ?
#
loop_
_entity_poly.entity_id
_entity_poly.type
_entity_poly.pdbx_seq_one_letter_code
_entity_poly.pdbx_strand_id
1 'polypeptide(L)'
;MSFRFSLTHTDGAARAGTIATPHGVIETPAFMPVGTQGAVKALTPRMLEEAGAQVILGNTYHLWLRPGADLIARRGGLHRFNGWGRALLTDSGGFQVFSLADRRTLDEDGVSFRSHLDGSAKRLTPETAVDIQACLGSDIAMVLDECPPHPSPRDAIAASLALTTRWAARCQARLRRLQDGPVEGVVPTNAGQVQFGIVQGGVYPDLRLESAGQLVALDFAGYAIGGLSVGEPNEVMYEIVGGVAPALPAAKPRYLMGVGTPTDILEAVERGIDMFDCVMPTRNARNGQLFTRLGPLNIRNARFAEDDAPPDPECACYTCTHFSRAYLRHLHVAGEITGSILNSLHNVAFYLDTMRRIRQAISLGTFTEFKREFLSRLNQRADAS
;
A
#
# COMPACT_ATOMS: atom_id res chain seq x y z
N MET A 1 -20.48 2.15 9.61
CA MET A 1 -20.43 3.46 8.90
C MET A 1 -20.36 3.19 7.41
N SER A 2 -20.93 4.07 6.56
CA SER A 2 -20.73 3.99 5.11
C SER A 2 -19.41 4.63 4.72
N PHE A 3 -18.80 4.18 3.62
CA PHE A 3 -17.57 4.78 3.08
C PHE A 3 -17.78 6.26 2.73
N ARG A 4 -16.91 7.14 3.22
CA ARG A 4 -16.93 8.57 2.91
C ARG A 4 -15.53 9.17 3.06
N PHE A 5 -15.09 9.92 2.06
CA PHE A 5 -13.92 10.79 2.15
C PHE A 5 -14.31 12.21 2.51
N SER A 6 -13.57 12.83 3.40
CA SER A 6 -13.76 14.24 3.80
C SER A 6 -12.40 14.94 3.82
N LEU A 7 -12.19 15.85 2.89
CA LEU A 7 -11.01 16.72 2.86
C LEU A 7 -11.19 17.79 3.96
N THR A 8 -10.20 17.96 4.83
CA THR A 8 -10.27 18.92 5.96
C THR A 8 -9.33 20.11 5.80
N HIS A 9 -8.11 19.87 5.29
CA HIS A 9 -7.10 20.91 5.13
C HIS A 9 -6.31 20.70 3.83
N THR A 10 -5.75 21.78 3.31
CA THR A 10 -4.80 21.78 2.19
C THR A 10 -3.67 22.75 2.46
N ASP A 11 -2.47 22.42 1.96
CA ASP A 11 -1.31 23.30 1.93
C ASP A 11 -0.65 23.14 0.56
N GLY A 12 -0.86 24.11 -0.34
CA GLY A 12 -0.62 23.93 -1.78
C GLY A 12 -1.49 22.81 -2.33
N ALA A 13 -0.87 21.81 -2.98
CA ALA A 13 -1.59 20.61 -3.43
C ALA A 13 -1.61 19.49 -2.39
N ALA A 14 -0.84 19.57 -1.31
CA ALA A 14 -0.86 18.62 -0.21
C ALA A 14 -2.22 18.65 0.50
N ARG A 15 -2.74 17.47 0.87
CA ARG A 15 -4.11 17.30 1.36
C ARG A 15 -4.11 16.55 2.68
N ALA A 16 -4.93 17.00 3.63
CA ALA A 16 -5.25 16.24 4.85
C ALA A 16 -6.76 16.05 4.96
N GLY A 17 -7.18 14.87 5.38
CA GLY A 17 -8.59 14.52 5.47
C GLY A 17 -8.84 13.22 6.22
N THR A 18 -10.03 12.66 6.05
CA THR A 18 -10.42 11.40 6.67
C THR A 18 -11.20 10.51 5.70
N ILE A 19 -11.00 9.19 5.80
CA ILE A 19 -11.82 8.18 5.14
C ILE A 19 -12.56 7.42 6.23
N ALA A 20 -13.89 7.54 6.26
CA ALA A 20 -14.72 6.67 7.09
C ALA A 20 -14.93 5.33 6.38
N THR A 21 -14.79 4.22 7.10
CA THR A 21 -15.04 2.86 6.63
C THR A 21 -15.93 2.10 7.62
N PRO A 22 -16.48 0.94 7.27
CA PRO A 22 -17.19 0.08 8.24
C PRO A 22 -16.36 -0.24 9.50
N HIS A 23 -15.04 -0.38 9.37
CA HIS A 23 -14.12 -0.77 10.44
C HIS A 23 -13.29 0.39 11.02
N GLY A 24 -13.73 1.63 10.84
CA GLY A 24 -13.12 2.80 11.47
C GLY A 24 -12.73 3.92 10.51
N VAL A 25 -12.00 4.88 11.04
CA VAL A 25 -11.58 6.08 10.30
C VAL A 25 -10.09 6.00 10.00
N ILE A 26 -9.72 6.36 8.78
CA ILE A 26 -8.34 6.52 8.33
C ILE A 26 -8.09 8.02 8.17
N GLU A 27 -7.12 8.57 8.90
CA GLU A 27 -6.64 9.93 8.70
C GLU A 27 -5.65 9.96 7.55
N THR A 28 -5.87 10.82 6.57
CA THR A 28 -4.99 10.97 5.39
C THR A 28 -4.15 12.24 5.45
N PRO A 29 -2.92 12.24 4.91
CA PRO A 29 -2.23 11.11 4.25
C PRO A 29 -1.98 9.93 5.20
N ALA A 30 -2.09 8.71 4.68
CA ALA A 30 -1.96 7.47 5.43
C ALA A 30 -0.97 6.50 4.78
N PHE A 31 -0.23 5.76 5.61
CA PHE A 31 0.60 4.65 5.18
C PHE A 31 -0.02 3.33 5.63
N MET A 32 -0.09 2.35 4.73
CA MET A 32 -0.66 1.02 4.96
C MET A 32 0.46 -0.01 5.09
N PRO A 33 0.75 -0.51 6.30
CA PRO A 33 1.63 -1.66 6.46
C PRO A 33 1.12 -2.88 5.69
N VAL A 34 2.02 -3.53 4.93
CA VAL A 34 1.64 -4.64 4.04
C VAL A 34 1.60 -5.96 4.79
N GLY A 35 0.41 -6.55 4.83
CA GLY A 35 0.12 -7.88 5.40
C GLY A 35 -0.12 -8.93 4.31
N THR A 36 0.92 -9.32 3.56
CA THR A 36 0.85 -10.16 2.35
C THR A 36 -0.03 -11.41 2.49
N GLN A 37 0.04 -12.10 3.62
CA GLN A 37 -0.75 -13.31 3.91
C GLN A 37 -1.71 -13.10 5.08
N GLY A 38 -2.32 -11.92 5.17
CA GLY A 38 -3.20 -11.54 6.28
C GLY A 38 -2.45 -11.19 7.56
N ALA A 39 -1.11 -11.08 7.51
CA ALA A 39 -0.28 -10.67 8.62
C ALA A 39 0.83 -9.74 8.14
N VAL A 40 1.00 -8.61 8.79
CA VAL A 40 2.19 -7.76 8.63
C VAL A 40 3.38 -8.50 9.25
N LYS A 41 4.40 -8.76 8.44
CA LYS A 41 5.48 -9.67 8.84
C LYS A 41 6.16 -9.23 10.13
N ALA A 42 6.29 -10.18 11.07
CA ALA A 42 6.86 -10.03 12.41
C ALA A 42 6.03 -9.17 13.39
N LEU A 43 4.81 -8.75 13.05
CA LEU A 43 3.98 -7.92 13.92
C LEU A 43 2.60 -8.52 14.13
N THR A 44 2.13 -8.46 15.36
CA THR A 44 0.74 -8.81 15.71
C THR A 44 -0.19 -7.62 15.47
N PRO A 45 -1.51 -7.82 15.34
CA PRO A 45 -2.49 -6.73 15.25
C PRO A 45 -2.34 -5.72 16.39
N ARG A 46 -2.17 -6.18 17.62
CA ARG A 46 -1.98 -5.32 18.80
C ARG A 46 -0.75 -4.40 18.65
N MET A 47 0.39 -4.93 18.20
CA MET A 47 1.60 -4.12 17.97
C MET A 47 1.37 -3.03 16.91
N LEU A 48 0.60 -3.35 15.87
CA LEU A 48 0.24 -2.39 14.83
C LEU A 48 -0.70 -1.31 15.36
N GLU A 49 -1.67 -1.67 16.19
CA GLU A 49 -2.59 -0.73 16.83
C GLU A 49 -1.85 0.20 17.79
N GLU A 50 -0.95 -0.32 18.61
CA GLU A 50 -0.09 0.44 19.52
C GLU A 50 0.87 1.37 18.77
N ALA A 51 1.36 0.97 17.58
CA ALA A 51 2.14 1.83 16.69
C ALA A 51 1.30 2.91 15.97
N GLY A 52 -0.04 2.85 16.06
CA GLY A 52 -0.94 3.83 15.47
C GLY A 52 -1.41 3.50 14.06
N ALA A 53 -1.26 2.26 13.57
CA ALA A 53 -1.79 1.85 12.28
C ALA A 53 -3.33 1.93 12.29
N GLN A 54 -3.90 2.57 11.26
CA GLN A 54 -5.35 2.72 11.10
C GLN A 54 -5.89 1.84 9.97
N VAL A 55 -5.02 1.40 9.09
CA VAL A 55 -5.32 0.57 7.93
C VAL A 55 -4.13 -0.34 7.63
N ILE A 56 -4.39 -1.56 7.18
CA ILE A 56 -3.38 -2.47 6.63
C ILE A 56 -3.79 -2.93 5.23
N LEU A 57 -2.81 -3.41 4.47
CA LEU A 57 -3.05 -3.97 3.14
C LEU A 57 -2.88 -5.50 3.16
N GLY A 58 -3.85 -6.23 2.59
CA GLY A 58 -3.78 -7.67 2.33
C GLY A 58 -3.60 -7.96 0.84
N ASN A 59 -2.82 -9.00 0.49
CA ASN A 59 -2.65 -9.36 -0.91
C ASN A 59 -3.61 -10.48 -1.32
N THR A 60 -4.52 -10.17 -2.23
CA THR A 60 -5.56 -11.07 -2.76
C THR A 60 -4.99 -12.34 -3.34
N TYR A 61 -3.96 -12.26 -4.19
CA TYR A 61 -3.31 -13.42 -4.81
C TYR A 61 -2.83 -14.45 -3.77
N HIS A 62 -2.11 -14.00 -2.75
CA HIS A 62 -1.56 -14.91 -1.74
C HIS A 62 -2.66 -15.53 -0.88
N LEU A 63 -3.65 -14.74 -0.48
CA LEU A 63 -4.76 -15.19 0.35
C LEU A 63 -5.71 -16.14 -0.41
N TRP A 64 -5.89 -15.92 -1.71
CA TRP A 64 -6.63 -16.82 -2.58
C TRP A 64 -5.97 -18.18 -2.73
N LEU A 65 -4.65 -18.21 -2.93
CA LEU A 65 -3.92 -19.46 -3.08
C LEU A 65 -3.79 -20.22 -1.74
N ARG A 66 -3.63 -19.49 -0.64
CA ARG A 66 -3.51 -20.08 0.70
C ARG A 66 -3.84 -19.06 1.80
N PRO A 67 -4.81 -19.33 2.67
CA PRO A 67 -5.52 -20.60 2.87
C PRO A 67 -6.71 -20.82 1.93
N GLY A 68 -7.05 -19.85 1.07
CA GLY A 68 -8.22 -19.85 0.19
C GLY A 68 -9.30 -18.88 0.69
N ALA A 69 -9.91 -18.13 -0.25
CA ALA A 69 -10.92 -17.12 0.06
C ALA A 69 -12.15 -17.71 0.75
N ASP A 70 -12.59 -18.91 0.33
CA ASP A 70 -13.75 -19.60 0.92
C ASP A 70 -13.54 -19.97 2.40
N LEU A 71 -12.32 -20.37 2.77
CA LEU A 71 -12.00 -20.64 4.17
C LEU A 71 -12.10 -19.37 4.99
N ILE A 72 -11.52 -18.26 4.48
CA ILE A 72 -11.55 -16.96 5.16
C ILE A 72 -12.99 -16.47 5.29
N ALA A 73 -13.81 -16.60 4.24
CA ALA A 73 -15.23 -16.23 4.28
C ALA A 73 -16.00 -17.02 5.35
N ARG A 74 -15.81 -18.35 5.41
CA ARG A 74 -16.44 -19.19 6.46
C ARG A 74 -16.00 -18.81 7.88
N ARG A 75 -14.87 -18.13 8.05
CA ARG A 75 -14.38 -17.60 9.33
C ARG A 75 -14.84 -16.16 9.61
N GLY A 76 -15.67 -15.58 8.74
CA GLY A 76 -16.25 -14.25 8.91
C GLY A 76 -15.40 -13.12 8.33
N GLY A 77 -14.61 -13.41 7.28
CA GLY A 77 -13.75 -12.46 6.60
C GLY A 77 -12.38 -12.29 7.23
N LEU A 78 -11.54 -11.48 6.58
CA LEU A 78 -10.14 -11.32 6.96
C LEU A 78 -9.98 -10.64 8.31
N HIS A 79 -10.82 -9.66 8.65
CA HIS A 79 -10.81 -8.98 9.95
C HIS A 79 -10.93 -9.97 11.10
N ARG A 80 -11.92 -10.88 11.03
CA ARG A 80 -12.12 -11.89 12.06
C ARG A 80 -11.05 -12.98 12.02
N PHE A 81 -10.59 -13.33 10.83
CA PHE A 81 -9.60 -14.39 10.63
C PHE A 81 -8.23 -14.03 11.21
N ASN A 82 -7.77 -12.78 11.04
CA ASN A 82 -6.45 -12.32 11.50
C ASN A 82 -6.51 -11.47 12.79
N GLY A 83 -7.70 -11.16 13.30
CA GLY A 83 -7.89 -10.35 14.50
C GLY A 83 -7.60 -8.85 14.33
N TRP A 84 -7.63 -8.34 13.09
CA TRP A 84 -7.47 -6.92 12.81
C TRP A 84 -8.80 -6.18 12.83
N GLY A 85 -9.01 -5.31 13.81
CA GLY A 85 -10.29 -4.63 14.05
C GLY A 85 -10.47 -3.29 13.31
N ARG A 86 -9.47 -2.83 12.54
CA ARG A 86 -9.51 -1.53 11.85
C ARG A 86 -9.61 -1.71 10.33
N ALA A 87 -9.58 -0.61 9.57
CA ALA A 87 -9.73 -0.63 8.13
C ALA A 87 -8.72 -1.55 7.42
N LEU A 88 -9.15 -2.15 6.32
CA LEU A 88 -8.37 -3.08 5.53
C LEU A 88 -8.58 -2.81 4.03
N LEU A 89 -7.47 -2.71 3.29
CA LEU A 89 -7.47 -2.66 1.84
C LEU A 89 -6.94 -3.99 1.29
N THR A 90 -7.52 -4.49 0.20
CA THR A 90 -6.94 -5.60 -0.58
C THR A 90 -6.58 -5.13 -1.98
N ASP A 91 -5.38 -5.54 -2.44
CA ASP A 91 -5.03 -5.41 -3.85
C ASP A 91 -5.87 -6.34 -4.73
N SER A 92 -5.75 -6.19 -6.06
CA SER A 92 -6.48 -7.05 -7.01
C SER A 92 -5.87 -8.45 -7.19
N GLY A 93 -4.61 -8.63 -6.80
CA GLY A 93 -3.81 -9.81 -7.11
C GLY A 93 -3.14 -9.78 -8.49
N GLY A 94 -3.47 -8.81 -9.35
CA GLY A 94 -2.94 -8.70 -10.71
C GLY A 94 -1.42 -8.60 -10.74
N PHE A 95 -0.84 -7.64 -10.02
CA PHE A 95 0.62 -7.44 -9.98
C PHE A 95 1.38 -8.71 -9.59
N GLN A 96 0.89 -9.50 -8.61
CA GLN A 96 1.55 -10.72 -8.16
C GLN A 96 1.49 -11.81 -9.23
N VAL A 97 0.38 -11.92 -9.97
CA VAL A 97 0.31 -12.82 -11.12
C VAL A 97 1.32 -12.41 -12.19
N PHE A 98 1.49 -11.10 -12.45
CA PHE A 98 2.45 -10.61 -13.42
C PHE A 98 3.90 -10.76 -12.97
N SER A 99 4.20 -10.62 -11.69
CA SER A 99 5.58 -10.66 -11.16
C SER A 99 6.06 -12.04 -10.72
N LEU A 100 5.16 -12.96 -10.32
CA LEU A 100 5.52 -14.24 -9.72
C LEU A 100 5.23 -15.48 -10.60
N ALA A 101 4.42 -15.33 -11.66
CA ALA A 101 4.06 -16.45 -12.50
C ALA A 101 5.02 -16.58 -13.70
N ASP A 102 5.80 -17.65 -13.71
CA ASP A 102 6.77 -17.97 -14.81
C ASP A 102 6.09 -18.17 -16.17
N ARG A 103 4.86 -18.68 -16.18
CA ARG A 103 4.04 -18.90 -17.37
C ARG A 103 2.65 -18.35 -17.15
N ARG A 104 2.33 -17.28 -17.87
CA ARG A 104 1.03 -16.66 -17.87
C ARG A 104 0.54 -16.40 -19.30
N THR A 105 -0.75 -16.48 -19.50
CA THR A 105 -1.43 -16.07 -20.74
C THR A 105 -2.46 -15.03 -20.39
N LEU A 106 -2.40 -13.89 -21.06
CA LEU A 106 -3.29 -12.76 -20.91
C LEU A 106 -4.23 -12.71 -22.11
N ASP A 107 -5.51 -12.49 -21.85
CA ASP A 107 -6.52 -12.24 -22.87
C ASP A 107 -7.58 -11.24 -22.36
N GLU A 108 -8.61 -10.97 -23.15
CA GLU A 108 -9.70 -10.03 -22.79
C GLU A 108 -10.43 -10.44 -21.50
N ASP A 109 -10.54 -11.74 -21.24
CA ASP A 109 -11.30 -12.25 -20.11
C ASP A 109 -10.53 -12.27 -18.80
N GLY A 110 -9.18 -12.24 -18.84
CA GLY A 110 -8.37 -12.30 -17.66
C GLY A 110 -6.97 -12.88 -17.89
N VAL A 111 -6.37 -13.38 -16.81
CA VAL A 111 -5.03 -13.96 -16.84
C VAL A 111 -5.05 -15.40 -16.33
N SER A 112 -4.51 -16.33 -17.15
CA SER A 112 -4.30 -17.72 -16.78
C SER A 112 -2.84 -17.91 -16.36
N PHE A 113 -2.61 -18.64 -15.27
CA PHE A 113 -1.27 -18.88 -14.73
C PHE A 113 -1.20 -20.19 -13.95
N ARG A 114 0.00 -20.59 -13.57
CA ARG A 114 0.20 -21.70 -12.63
C ARG A 114 0.55 -21.18 -11.24
N SER A 115 -0.11 -21.74 -10.23
CA SER A 115 0.17 -21.45 -8.83
C SER A 115 1.63 -21.81 -8.50
N HIS A 116 2.33 -20.87 -7.88
CA HIS A 116 3.71 -21.08 -7.41
C HIS A 116 3.79 -22.03 -6.19
N LEU A 117 2.64 -22.37 -5.57
CA LEU A 117 2.60 -23.24 -4.41
C LEU A 117 2.54 -24.74 -4.80
N ASP A 118 1.71 -25.06 -5.78
CA ASP A 118 1.38 -26.44 -6.14
C ASP A 118 1.34 -26.72 -7.66
N GLY A 119 1.64 -25.72 -8.49
CA GLY A 119 1.61 -25.83 -9.94
C GLY A 119 0.21 -25.92 -10.56
N SER A 120 -0.87 -25.86 -9.77
CA SER A 120 -2.24 -25.93 -10.29
C SER A 120 -2.54 -24.79 -11.26
N ALA A 121 -3.31 -25.07 -12.32
CA ALA A 121 -3.79 -24.06 -13.25
C ALA A 121 -4.84 -23.17 -12.56
N LYS A 122 -4.67 -21.87 -12.71
CA LYS A 122 -5.57 -20.84 -12.14
C LYS A 122 -5.92 -19.83 -13.22
N ARG A 123 -7.11 -19.25 -13.12
CA ARG A 123 -7.53 -18.13 -13.95
C ARG A 123 -8.07 -17.01 -13.06
N LEU A 124 -7.52 -15.83 -13.21
CA LEU A 124 -7.97 -14.62 -12.53
C LEU A 124 -8.65 -13.72 -13.55
N THR A 125 -9.95 -13.55 -13.42
CA THR A 125 -10.77 -12.62 -14.19
C THR A 125 -11.14 -11.42 -13.34
N PRO A 126 -11.64 -10.30 -13.89
CA PRO A 126 -12.19 -9.20 -13.10
C PRO A 126 -13.23 -9.65 -12.08
N GLU A 127 -14.13 -10.53 -12.49
CA GLU A 127 -15.19 -11.06 -11.61
C GLU A 127 -14.58 -11.92 -10.50
N THR A 128 -13.65 -12.81 -10.82
CA THR A 128 -12.97 -13.66 -9.82
C THR A 128 -12.20 -12.82 -8.81
N ALA A 129 -11.51 -11.75 -9.25
CA ALA A 129 -10.79 -10.84 -8.34
C ALA A 129 -11.75 -10.15 -7.37
N VAL A 130 -12.93 -9.74 -7.84
CA VAL A 130 -13.96 -9.15 -6.98
C VAL A 130 -14.55 -10.18 -6.02
N ASP A 131 -14.86 -11.39 -6.49
CA ASP A 131 -15.42 -12.47 -5.68
C ASP A 131 -14.49 -12.85 -4.52
N ILE A 132 -13.19 -12.97 -4.81
CA ILE A 132 -12.17 -13.24 -3.79
C ILE A 132 -12.15 -12.12 -2.75
N GLN A 133 -12.06 -10.85 -3.18
CA GLN A 133 -12.01 -9.71 -2.28
C GLN A 133 -13.30 -9.54 -1.45
N ALA A 134 -14.47 -9.86 -2.03
CA ALA A 134 -15.74 -9.90 -1.31
C ALA A 134 -15.73 -10.97 -0.20
N CYS A 135 -15.19 -12.15 -0.49
CA CYS A 135 -15.00 -13.23 0.50
C CYS A 135 -13.97 -12.84 1.58
N LEU A 136 -12.91 -12.09 1.22
CA LEU A 136 -11.94 -11.55 2.18
C LEU A 136 -12.55 -10.45 3.05
N GLY A 137 -13.50 -9.67 2.53
CA GLY A 137 -14.24 -8.65 3.26
C GLY A 137 -13.44 -7.41 3.63
N SER A 138 -12.49 -6.99 2.80
CA SER A 138 -11.81 -5.70 2.98
C SER A 138 -12.78 -4.52 2.90
N ASP A 139 -12.41 -3.38 3.47
CA ASP A 139 -13.21 -2.14 3.33
C ASP A 139 -13.03 -1.53 1.95
N ILE A 140 -11.80 -1.60 1.43
CA ILE A 140 -11.42 -1.09 0.11
C ILE A 140 -10.84 -2.26 -0.70
N ALA A 141 -11.42 -2.51 -1.86
CA ALA A 141 -10.96 -3.49 -2.84
C ALA A 141 -10.41 -2.79 -4.08
N MET A 142 -9.29 -3.25 -4.61
CA MET A 142 -8.76 -2.70 -5.86
C MET A 142 -9.36 -3.42 -7.07
N VAL A 143 -9.65 -2.70 -8.15
CA VAL A 143 -10.03 -3.33 -9.43
C VAL A 143 -8.88 -4.14 -9.99
N LEU A 144 -9.17 -5.18 -10.79
CA LEU A 144 -8.12 -5.89 -11.51
C LEU A 144 -7.57 -4.99 -12.62
N ASP A 145 -6.26 -4.90 -12.69
CA ASP A 145 -5.53 -4.13 -13.67
C ASP A 145 -4.41 -4.95 -14.31
N GLU A 146 -3.93 -4.54 -15.47
CA GLU A 146 -2.71 -5.00 -16.07
C GLU A 146 -1.59 -3.97 -15.82
N CYS A 147 -0.47 -4.44 -15.26
CA CYS A 147 0.71 -3.63 -15.00
C CYS A 147 1.88 -4.14 -15.86
N PRO A 148 2.10 -3.59 -17.06
CA PRO A 148 3.24 -3.96 -17.91
C PRO A 148 4.57 -3.61 -17.23
N PRO A 149 5.66 -4.35 -17.50
CA PRO A 149 6.97 -4.04 -16.98
C PRO A 149 7.52 -2.72 -17.57
N HIS A 150 8.43 -2.08 -16.84
CA HIS A 150 9.18 -0.94 -17.37
C HIS A 150 10.59 -1.40 -17.81
N PRO A 151 11.08 -0.97 -19.00
CA PRO A 151 10.39 -0.21 -20.04
C PRO A 151 9.46 -1.06 -20.91
N SER A 152 8.36 -0.48 -21.38
CA SER A 152 7.48 -1.09 -22.37
C SER A 152 7.15 -0.10 -23.49
N PRO A 153 6.97 -0.56 -24.74
CA PRO A 153 6.59 0.28 -25.87
C PRO A 153 5.24 0.97 -25.65
N ARG A 154 5.10 2.18 -26.19
CA ARG A 154 3.90 3.00 -26.01
C ARG A 154 2.60 2.29 -26.44
N ASP A 155 2.63 1.57 -27.58
CA ASP A 155 1.44 0.88 -28.08
C ASP A 155 1.04 -0.29 -27.17
N ALA A 156 1.99 -0.99 -26.56
CA ALA A 156 1.70 -2.01 -25.56
C ALA A 156 1.08 -1.40 -24.29
N ILE A 157 1.57 -0.24 -23.84
CA ILE A 157 0.98 0.49 -22.72
C ILE A 157 -0.43 0.97 -23.04
N ALA A 158 -0.68 1.48 -24.25
CA ALA A 158 -2.02 1.90 -24.67
C ALA A 158 -3.01 0.73 -24.71
N ALA A 159 -2.58 -0.43 -25.22
CA ALA A 159 -3.41 -1.65 -25.22
C ALA A 159 -3.72 -2.14 -23.81
N SER A 160 -2.73 -2.15 -22.92
CA SER A 160 -2.87 -2.50 -21.50
C SER A 160 -3.83 -1.56 -20.76
N LEU A 161 -3.71 -0.26 -20.99
CA LEU A 161 -4.62 0.76 -20.43
C LEU A 161 -6.06 0.49 -20.86
N ALA A 162 -6.29 0.27 -22.15
CA ALA A 162 -7.62 -0.02 -22.67
C ALA A 162 -8.23 -1.30 -22.06
N LEU A 163 -7.42 -2.35 -21.89
CA LEU A 163 -7.82 -3.59 -21.22
C LEU A 163 -8.16 -3.32 -19.74
N THR A 164 -7.30 -2.61 -19.02
CA THR A 164 -7.50 -2.25 -17.61
C THR A 164 -8.82 -1.49 -17.41
N THR A 165 -9.14 -0.54 -18.31
CA THR A 165 -10.42 0.20 -18.24
C THR A 165 -11.64 -0.72 -18.41
N ARG A 166 -11.59 -1.66 -19.36
CA ARG A 166 -12.67 -2.64 -19.55
C ARG A 166 -12.81 -3.58 -18.34
N TRP A 167 -11.70 -4.01 -17.78
CA TRP A 167 -11.69 -4.83 -16.57
C TRP A 167 -12.21 -4.06 -15.35
N ALA A 168 -11.89 -2.77 -15.22
CA ALA A 168 -12.40 -1.93 -14.14
C ALA A 168 -13.94 -1.82 -14.21
N ALA A 169 -14.52 -1.65 -15.40
CA ALA A 169 -15.97 -1.63 -15.59
C ALA A 169 -16.60 -2.98 -15.20
N ARG A 170 -16.00 -4.10 -15.57
CA ARG A 170 -16.45 -5.46 -15.19
C ARG A 170 -16.34 -5.68 -13.67
N CYS A 171 -15.27 -5.26 -13.03
CA CYS A 171 -15.14 -5.29 -11.57
C CYS A 171 -16.26 -4.52 -10.88
N GLN A 172 -16.57 -3.32 -11.35
CA GLN A 172 -17.64 -2.50 -10.81
C GLN A 172 -19.01 -3.16 -10.97
N ALA A 173 -19.30 -3.68 -12.17
CA ALA A 173 -20.55 -4.40 -12.43
C ALA A 173 -20.69 -5.64 -11.53
N ARG A 174 -19.58 -6.38 -11.30
CA ARG A 174 -19.57 -7.55 -10.42
C ARG A 174 -19.83 -7.18 -8.98
N LEU A 175 -19.19 -6.13 -8.43
CA LEU A 175 -19.44 -5.69 -7.06
C LEU A 175 -20.89 -5.26 -6.87
N ARG A 176 -21.47 -4.48 -7.80
CA ARG A 176 -22.89 -4.12 -7.76
C ARG A 176 -23.78 -5.36 -7.72
N ARG A 177 -23.51 -6.36 -8.57
CA ARG A 177 -24.27 -7.62 -8.57
C ARG A 177 -24.20 -8.36 -7.22
N LEU A 178 -23.06 -8.33 -6.54
CA LEU A 178 -22.92 -8.92 -5.19
C LEU A 178 -23.66 -8.13 -4.11
N GLN A 179 -23.76 -6.82 -4.27
CA GLN A 179 -24.51 -5.93 -3.36
C GLN A 179 -26.05 -6.03 -3.57
N ASP A 180 -26.48 -6.30 -4.78
CA ASP A 180 -27.90 -6.45 -5.13
C ASP A 180 -28.52 -7.77 -4.63
N GLY A 181 -27.69 -8.76 -4.29
CA GLY A 181 -28.19 -10.03 -3.74
C GLY A 181 -27.21 -11.20 -3.85
N PRO A 182 -27.60 -12.38 -3.36
CA PRO A 182 -26.73 -13.55 -3.35
C PRO A 182 -26.26 -13.97 -4.75
N VAL A 183 -25.00 -14.41 -4.80
CA VAL A 183 -24.39 -15.03 -5.97
C VAL A 183 -23.86 -16.39 -5.55
N GLU A 184 -24.20 -17.44 -6.29
CA GLU A 184 -23.78 -18.80 -6.01
C GLU A 184 -22.24 -18.90 -5.92
N GLY A 185 -21.75 -19.58 -4.88
CA GLY A 185 -20.32 -19.78 -4.65
C GLY A 185 -19.57 -18.57 -4.07
N VAL A 186 -20.23 -17.43 -3.81
CA VAL A 186 -19.60 -16.25 -3.22
C VAL A 186 -20.31 -15.86 -1.92
N VAL A 187 -19.54 -15.72 -0.85
CA VAL A 187 -20.02 -15.31 0.47
C VAL A 187 -19.36 -13.98 0.86
N PRO A 188 -19.94 -12.83 0.47
CA PRO A 188 -19.41 -11.53 0.88
C PRO A 188 -19.44 -11.39 2.41
N THR A 189 -18.35 -10.97 3.01
CA THR A 189 -18.21 -10.82 4.46
C THR A 189 -18.24 -9.37 4.94
N ASN A 190 -18.25 -8.40 3.99
CA ASN A 190 -18.38 -6.97 4.27
C ASN A 190 -19.30 -6.32 3.22
N ALA A 191 -20.55 -6.06 3.57
CA ALA A 191 -21.52 -5.40 2.69
C ALA A 191 -21.17 -3.92 2.40
N GLY A 192 -20.30 -3.31 3.20
CA GLY A 192 -19.86 -1.93 3.01
C GLY A 192 -18.57 -1.80 2.18
N GLN A 193 -18.09 -2.88 1.56
CA GLN A 193 -16.91 -2.86 0.71
C GLN A 193 -17.11 -1.94 -0.50
N VAL A 194 -16.08 -1.13 -0.79
CA VAL A 194 -16.04 -0.26 -1.98
C VAL A 194 -14.85 -0.60 -2.87
N GLN A 195 -14.86 -0.11 -4.11
CA GLN A 195 -13.76 -0.29 -5.06
C GLN A 195 -13.04 1.02 -5.37
N PHE A 196 -11.72 0.91 -5.57
CA PHE A 196 -10.89 1.96 -6.15
C PHE A 196 -10.46 1.55 -7.56
N GLY A 197 -10.56 2.51 -8.50
CA GLY A 197 -10.01 2.38 -9.85
C GLY A 197 -8.50 2.58 -9.85
N ILE A 198 -7.80 1.95 -10.82
CA ILE A 198 -6.34 2.05 -10.94
C ILE A 198 -5.97 2.71 -12.26
N VAL A 199 -5.40 3.92 -12.19
CA VAL A 199 -4.86 4.63 -13.35
C VAL A 199 -3.57 3.96 -13.79
N GLN A 200 -3.53 3.50 -15.05
CA GLN A 200 -2.37 2.96 -15.73
C GLN A 200 -1.92 3.91 -16.85
N GLY A 201 -0.87 3.60 -17.59
CA GLY A 201 -0.37 4.43 -18.70
C GLY A 201 1.16 4.52 -18.76
N GLY A 202 1.88 3.70 -17.94
CA GLY A 202 3.35 3.68 -17.93
C GLY A 202 3.94 5.04 -17.60
N VAL A 203 4.96 5.44 -18.33
CA VAL A 203 5.63 6.76 -18.22
C VAL A 203 5.15 7.77 -19.26
N TYR A 204 3.95 7.56 -19.84
CA TYR A 204 3.39 8.41 -20.88
C TYR A 204 2.29 9.31 -20.32
N PRO A 205 2.51 10.63 -20.14
CA PRO A 205 1.57 11.53 -19.46
C PRO A 205 0.19 11.59 -20.13
N ASP A 206 0.13 11.58 -21.44
CA ASP A 206 -1.12 11.60 -22.20
C ASP A 206 -1.96 10.33 -21.98
N LEU A 207 -1.33 9.15 -21.99
CA LEU A 207 -2.01 7.89 -21.68
C LEU A 207 -2.49 7.84 -20.22
N ARG A 208 -1.73 8.39 -19.28
CA ARG A 208 -2.13 8.54 -17.89
C ARG A 208 -3.38 9.39 -17.72
N LEU A 209 -3.44 10.53 -18.43
CA LEU A 209 -4.62 11.42 -18.41
C LEU A 209 -5.83 10.78 -19.08
N GLU A 210 -5.62 10.03 -20.17
CA GLU A 210 -6.66 9.25 -20.83
C GLU A 210 -7.25 8.21 -19.84
N SER A 211 -6.39 7.41 -19.20
CA SER A 211 -6.80 6.42 -18.18
C SER A 211 -7.57 7.08 -17.03
N ALA A 212 -7.06 8.18 -16.50
CA ALA A 212 -7.71 8.93 -15.42
C ALA A 212 -9.11 9.37 -15.84
N GLY A 213 -9.27 9.96 -17.04
CA GLY A 213 -10.57 10.39 -17.55
C GLY A 213 -11.58 9.23 -17.70
N GLN A 214 -11.13 8.10 -18.26
CA GLN A 214 -11.96 6.90 -18.43
C GLN A 214 -12.41 6.32 -17.08
N LEU A 215 -11.53 6.25 -16.09
CA LEU A 215 -11.85 5.72 -14.76
C LEU A 215 -12.74 6.68 -13.96
N VAL A 216 -12.51 7.99 -14.07
CA VAL A 216 -13.37 9.01 -13.42
C VAL A 216 -14.79 8.91 -13.95
N ALA A 217 -14.99 8.63 -15.23
CA ALA A 217 -16.32 8.41 -15.82
C ALA A 217 -17.05 7.17 -15.24
N LEU A 218 -16.32 6.19 -14.70
CA LEU A 218 -16.90 5.03 -14.00
C LEU A 218 -17.30 5.35 -12.55
N ASP A 219 -16.88 6.47 -11.98
CA ASP A 219 -17.22 6.97 -10.64
C ASP A 219 -16.91 5.99 -9.50
N PHE A 220 -15.65 5.62 -9.33
CA PHE A 220 -15.20 4.81 -8.20
C PHE A 220 -15.22 5.59 -6.87
N ALA A 221 -15.21 4.87 -5.74
CA ALA A 221 -15.12 5.46 -4.40
C ALA A 221 -13.77 6.18 -4.14
N GLY A 222 -12.72 5.79 -4.85
CA GLY A 222 -11.39 6.39 -4.84
C GLY A 222 -10.59 5.95 -6.05
N TYR A 223 -9.39 6.52 -6.21
CA TYR A 223 -8.53 6.26 -7.36
C TYR A 223 -7.10 6.01 -6.93
N ALA A 224 -6.48 4.99 -7.52
CA ALA A 224 -5.07 4.72 -7.36
C ALA A 224 -4.28 5.06 -8.62
N ILE A 225 -3.01 5.39 -8.45
CA ILE A 225 -2.02 5.48 -9.51
C ILE A 225 -1.14 4.23 -9.39
N GLY A 226 -1.27 3.32 -10.35
CA GLY A 226 -0.51 2.08 -10.43
C GLY A 226 0.58 2.13 -11.49
N GLY A 227 1.39 1.06 -11.59
CA GLY A 227 2.43 0.92 -12.62
C GLY A 227 3.52 1.99 -12.55
N LEU A 228 3.85 2.46 -11.35
CA LEU A 228 5.00 3.29 -11.01
C LEU A 228 5.84 2.60 -9.94
N SER A 229 7.08 3.07 -9.73
CA SER A 229 8.08 2.39 -8.86
C SER A 229 8.39 0.95 -9.32
N VAL A 230 8.41 0.74 -10.63
CA VAL A 230 8.68 -0.55 -11.30
C VAL A 230 9.98 -0.53 -12.11
N GLY A 231 10.84 0.48 -11.91
CA GLY A 231 12.16 0.60 -12.52
C GLY A 231 12.44 1.94 -13.23
N GLU A 232 11.47 2.84 -13.32
CA GLU A 232 11.68 4.21 -13.82
C GLU A 232 12.45 5.06 -12.80
N PRO A 233 13.14 6.14 -13.24
CA PRO A 233 13.74 7.13 -12.34
C PRO A 233 12.68 7.80 -11.45
N ASN A 234 13.04 8.15 -10.21
CA ASN A 234 12.11 8.78 -9.26
C ASN A 234 11.55 10.11 -9.79
N GLU A 235 12.35 10.88 -10.51
CA GLU A 235 11.94 12.17 -11.11
C GLU A 235 10.79 11.98 -12.11
N VAL A 236 10.85 10.90 -12.91
CA VAL A 236 9.78 10.53 -13.85
C VAL A 236 8.50 10.16 -13.10
N MET A 237 8.64 9.36 -12.00
CA MET A 237 7.50 9.04 -11.14
C MET A 237 6.86 10.32 -10.58
N TYR A 238 7.65 11.26 -10.06
CA TYR A 238 7.15 12.52 -9.48
C TYR A 238 6.45 13.40 -10.52
N GLU A 239 6.98 13.47 -11.74
CA GLU A 239 6.36 14.20 -12.86
C GLU A 239 4.99 13.59 -13.21
N ILE A 240 4.92 12.27 -13.37
CA ILE A 240 3.67 11.56 -13.67
C ILE A 240 2.64 11.77 -12.54
N VAL A 241 3.03 11.62 -11.29
CA VAL A 241 2.13 11.85 -10.14
C VAL A 241 1.62 13.30 -10.16
N GLY A 242 2.50 14.27 -10.40
CA GLY A 242 2.14 15.70 -10.47
C GLY A 242 1.15 16.02 -11.60
N GLY A 243 1.22 15.32 -12.72
CA GLY A 243 0.30 15.47 -13.84
C GLY A 243 -1.05 14.75 -13.64
N VAL A 244 -1.04 13.57 -13.01
CA VAL A 244 -2.23 12.72 -12.84
C VAL A 244 -3.08 13.14 -11.64
N ALA A 245 -2.46 13.44 -10.50
CA ALA A 245 -3.19 13.71 -9.25
C ALA A 245 -4.22 14.85 -9.40
N PRO A 246 -3.94 15.98 -10.08
CA PRO A 246 -4.93 17.04 -10.31
C PRO A 246 -6.10 16.63 -11.20
N ALA A 247 -5.92 15.63 -12.10
CA ALA A 247 -6.97 15.11 -12.96
C ALA A 247 -7.97 14.21 -12.23
N LEU A 248 -7.64 13.76 -11.01
CA LEU A 248 -8.53 12.95 -10.19
C LEU A 248 -9.44 13.84 -9.33
N PRO A 249 -10.70 13.43 -9.07
CA PRO A 249 -11.66 14.22 -8.31
C PRO A 249 -11.14 14.62 -6.93
N ALA A 250 -11.29 15.90 -6.57
CA ALA A 250 -10.85 16.43 -5.28
C ALA A 250 -11.61 15.80 -4.10
N ALA A 251 -12.87 15.41 -4.29
CA ALA A 251 -13.72 14.79 -3.28
C ALA A 251 -13.51 13.29 -3.11
N LYS A 252 -12.49 12.70 -3.76
CA LYS A 252 -12.16 11.28 -3.67
C LYS A 252 -10.73 11.09 -3.17
N PRO A 253 -10.42 10.01 -2.43
CA PRO A 253 -9.06 9.72 -2.01
C PRO A 253 -8.19 9.27 -3.20
N ARG A 254 -6.89 9.60 -3.13
CA ARG A 254 -5.87 9.29 -4.13
C ARG A 254 -4.79 8.41 -3.52
N TYR A 255 -4.54 7.28 -4.12
CA TYR A 255 -3.62 6.27 -3.61
C TYR A 255 -2.47 6.05 -4.60
N LEU A 256 -1.21 6.20 -4.17
CA LEU A 256 -0.03 5.84 -4.95
C LEU A 256 0.46 4.47 -4.51
N MET A 257 0.33 3.46 -5.40
CA MET A 257 0.55 2.06 -5.07
C MET A 257 2.04 1.70 -5.01
N GLY A 258 2.43 0.95 -3.99
CA GLY A 258 3.77 0.36 -3.87
C GLY A 258 4.90 1.34 -3.53
N VAL A 259 4.57 2.59 -3.25
CA VAL A 259 5.54 3.66 -2.94
C VAL A 259 5.52 3.95 -1.43
N GLY A 260 6.61 4.06 -0.71
CA GLY A 260 7.98 3.91 -1.02
C GLY A 260 8.89 4.40 0.10
N THR A 261 9.94 5.08 -0.30
CA THR A 261 10.86 5.70 0.67
C THR A 261 10.18 6.89 1.35
N PRO A 262 10.68 7.33 2.53
CA PRO A 262 10.18 8.56 3.16
C PRO A 262 10.25 9.79 2.25
N THR A 263 11.28 9.88 1.39
CA THR A 263 11.41 10.94 0.39
C THR A 263 10.30 10.87 -0.64
N ASP A 264 10.03 9.70 -1.22
CA ASP A 264 8.98 9.52 -2.24
C ASP A 264 7.60 9.86 -1.68
N ILE A 265 7.35 9.51 -0.42
CA ILE A 265 6.10 9.84 0.26
C ILE A 265 5.92 11.36 0.36
N LEU A 266 6.95 12.08 0.79
CA LEU A 266 6.90 13.55 0.90
C LEU A 266 6.67 14.21 -0.46
N GLU A 267 7.39 13.74 -1.50
CA GLU A 267 7.23 14.21 -2.88
C GLU A 267 5.82 13.96 -3.42
N ALA A 268 5.25 12.79 -3.13
CA ALA A 268 3.91 12.45 -3.60
C ALA A 268 2.81 13.17 -2.79
N VAL A 269 2.97 13.37 -1.48
CA VAL A 269 2.04 14.17 -0.66
C VAL A 269 2.00 15.62 -1.16
N GLU A 270 3.16 16.22 -1.48
CA GLU A 270 3.22 17.57 -2.08
C GLU A 270 2.40 17.68 -3.36
N ARG A 271 2.23 16.57 -4.09
CA ARG A 271 1.45 16.48 -5.34
C ARG A 271 0.00 16.02 -5.13
N GLY A 272 -0.44 15.89 -3.88
CA GLY A 272 -1.83 15.63 -3.54
C GLY A 272 -2.23 14.17 -3.42
N ILE A 273 -1.31 13.27 -3.05
CA ILE A 273 -1.59 11.86 -2.75
C ILE A 273 -1.96 11.70 -1.27
N ASP A 274 -2.97 10.85 -1.02
CA ASP A 274 -3.56 10.61 0.30
C ASP A 274 -3.18 9.26 0.93
N MET A 275 -2.82 8.25 0.14
CA MET A 275 -2.59 6.89 0.64
C MET A 275 -1.35 6.27 0.01
N PHE A 276 -0.67 5.43 0.79
CA PHE A 276 0.59 4.76 0.40
C PHE A 276 0.65 3.37 1.00
N ASP A 277 1.32 2.47 0.31
CA ASP A 277 1.77 1.18 0.84
C ASP A 277 3.19 0.88 0.38
N CYS A 278 3.94 0.15 1.16
CA CYS A 278 5.19 -0.44 0.72
C CYS A 278 5.63 -1.57 1.67
N VAL A 279 6.30 -2.58 1.12
CA VAL A 279 6.89 -3.66 1.93
C VAL A 279 8.19 -3.26 2.63
N MET A 280 8.78 -2.12 2.26
CA MET A 280 10.10 -1.68 2.75
C MET A 280 10.22 -1.63 4.28
N PRO A 281 9.27 -1.09 5.04
CA PRO A 281 9.44 -1.00 6.49
C PRO A 281 9.77 -2.35 7.12
N THR A 282 8.98 -3.38 6.84
CA THR A 282 9.20 -4.71 7.43
C THR A 282 10.26 -5.53 6.69
N ARG A 283 10.40 -5.37 5.35
CA ARG A 283 11.45 -6.05 4.58
C ARG A 283 12.83 -5.59 5.00
N ASN A 284 13.06 -4.28 5.04
CA ASN A 284 14.35 -3.69 5.40
C ASN A 284 14.71 -3.98 6.86
N ALA A 285 13.73 -3.92 7.78
CA ALA A 285 13.91 -4.27 9.18
C ALA A 285 14.49 -5.68 9.37
N ARG A 286 13.91 -6.67 8.69
CA ARG A 286 14.37 -8.06 8.75
C ARG A 286 15.75 -8.24 8.13
N ASN A 287 16.16 -7.33 7.23
CA ASN A 287 17.50 -7.28 6.63
C ASN A 287 18.46 -6.37 7.42
N GLY A 288 18.05 -5.88 8.59
CA GLY A 288 18.89 -5.08 9.48
C GLY A 288 18.98 -3.60 9.16
N GLN A 289 18.13 -3.07 8.26
CA GLN A 289 18.06 -1.65 7.98
C GLN A 289 16.88 -1.00 8.72
N LEU A 290 17.20 0.00 9.54
CA LEU A 290 16.24 0.81 10.29
C LEU A 290 16.16 2.21 9.70
N PHE A 291 14.94 2.74 9.62
CA PHE A 291 14.71 4.12 9.22
C PHE A 291 14.77 5.03 10.46
N THR A 292 15.54 6.10 10.39
CA THR A 292 15.64 7.07 11.48
C THR A 292 15.49 8.50 10.94
N ARG A 293 15.23 9.46 11.80
CA ARG A 293 15.17 10.88 11.42
C ARG A 293 16.48 11.45 10.91
N LEU A 294 17.58 10.76 11.16
CA LEU A 294 18.92 11.10 10.69
C LEU A 294 19.37 10.20 9.52
N GLY A 295 18.45 9.59 8.80
CA GLY A 295 18.72 8.68 7.69
C GLY A 295 18.76 7.20 8.09
N PRO A 296 18.99 6.30 7.12
CA PRO A 296 18.96 4.86 7.35
C PRO A 296 20.15 4.40 8.22
N LEU A 297 19.86 3.46 9.12
CA LEU A 297 20.84 2.84 10.01
C LEU A 297 20.90 1.34 9.70
N ASN A 298 22.10 0.82 9.36
CA ASN A 298 22.31 -0.61 9.18
C ASN A 298 22.82 -1.22 10.49
N ILE A 299 21.94 -1.90 11.22
CA ILE A 299 22.23 -2.43 12.56
C ILE A 299 23.33 -3.52 12.55
N ARG A 300 23.64 -4.11 11.41
CA ARG A 300 24.69 -5.13 11.27
C ARG A 300 26.10 -4.54 11.47
N ASN A 301 26.26 -3.23 11.30
CA ASN A 301 27.55 -2.58 11.35
C ASN A 301 28.23 -2.81 12.71
N ALA A 302 29.53 -3.19 12.69
CA ALA A 302 30.31 -3.48 13.88
C ALA A 302 30.41 -2.32 14.87
N ARG A 303 30.35 -1.07 14.41
CA ARG A 303 30.34 0.14 15.25
C ARG A 303 29.24 0.18 16.31
N PHE A 304 28.17 -0.60 16.11
CA PHE A 304 27.06 -0.67 17.06
C PHE A 304 27.20 -1.78 18.11
N ALA A 305 28.34 -2.50 18.14
CA ALA A 305 28.52 -3.62 19.07
C ALA A 305 28.45 -3.20 20.54
N GLU A 306 28.88 -1.97 20.86
CA GLU A 306 28.93 -1.39 22.21
C GLU A 306 28.12 -0.06 22.27
N ASP A 307 27.16 0.16 21.35
CA ASP A 307 26.40 1.40 21.27
C ASP A 307 25.09 1.28 22.07
N ASP A 308 25.07 1.89 23.26
CA ASP A 308 23.91 1.89 24.16
C ASP A 308 22.80 2.85 23.74
N ALA A 309 23.03 3.67 22.70
CA ALA A 309 21.98 4.56 22.20
C ALA A 309 20.80 3.79 21.54
N PRO A 310 19.58 4.34 21.60
CA PRO A 310 18.45 3.77 20.86
C PRO A 310 18.64 3.91 19.35
N PRO A 311 17.91 3.15 18.52
CA PRO A 311 17.92 3.32 17.06
C PRO A 311 17.73 4.77 16.62
N ASP A 312 16.72 5.43 17.13
CA ASP A 312 16.44 6.85 16.90
C ASP A 312 16.11 7.52 18.25
N PRO A 313 16.96 8.43 18.74
CA PRO A 313 16.77 9.09 20.04
C PRO A 313 15.49 9.94 20.16
N GLU A 314 14.95 10.38 19.03
CA GLU A 314 13.72 11.16 19.00
C GLU A 314 12.44 10.30 18.78
N CYS A 315 12.58 8.98 18.69
CA CYS A 315 11.49 8.05 18.47
C CYS A 315 10.98 7.47 19.79
N ALA A 316 9.69 7.61 20.04
CA ALA A 316 9.05 7.10 21.26
C ALA A 316 8.46 5.69 21.11
N CYS A 317 8.80 4.93 20.04
CA CYS A 317 8.29 3.57 19.88
C CYS A 317 8.90 2.62 20.94
N TYR A 318 8.21 1.51 21.20
CA TYR A 318 8.65 0.51 22.17
C TYR A 318 10.10 0.06 21.98
N THR A 319 10.54 -0.12 20.74
CA THR A 319 11.93 -0.50 20.45
C THR A 319 12.92 0.56 20.91
N CYS A 320 12.71 1.84 20.59
CA CYS A 320 13.62 2.92 20.93
C CYS A 320 13.63 3.27 22.41
N THR A 321 12.51 3.05 23.11
CA THR A 321 12.41 3.36 24.54
C THR A 321 12.99 2.29 25.45
N HIS A 322 13.22 1.06 24.93
CA HIS A 322 13.61 -0.07 25.77
C HIS A 322 14.93 -0.76 25.34
N PHE A 323 15.38 -0.55 24.10
CA PHE A 323 16.51 -1.34 23.58
C PHE A 323 17.58 -0.47 22.91
N SER A 324 18.84 -0.84 23.15
CA SER A 324 20.02 -0.22 22.56
C SER A 324 20.32 -0.79 21.17
N ARG A 325 21.10 -0.05 20.38
CA ARG A 325 21.64 -0.53 19.11
C ARG A 325 22.53 -1.76 19.31
N ALA A 326 23.31 -1.82 20.41
CA ALA A 326 24.12 -2.99 20.75
C ALA A 326 23.27 -4.26 20.88
N TYR A 327 22.16 -4.20 21.62
CA TYR A 327 21.26 -5.33 21.79
C TYR A 327 20.60 -5.74 20.48
N LEU A 328 20.06 -4.78 19.71
CA LEU A 328 19.43 -5.06 18.41
C LEU A 328 20.41 -5.65 17.40
N ARG A 329 21.68 -5.17 17.41
CA ARG A 329 22.75 -5.76 16.61
C ARG A 329 23.02 -7.20 17.03
N HIS A 330 23.15 -7.45 18.33
CA HIS A 330 23.34 -8.81 18.87
C HIS A 330 22.24 -9.74 18.36
N LEU A 331 20.97 -9.38 18.52
CA LEU A 331 19.83 -10.18 18.06
C LEU A 331 19.88 -10.43 16.56
N HIS A 332 20.22 -9.40 15.76
CA HIS A 332 20.31 -9.53 14.31
C HIS A 332 21.43 -10.49 13.88
N VAL A 333 22.61 -10.37 14.47
CA VAL A 333 23.77 -11.24 14.16
C VAL A 333 23.55 -12.68 14.63
N ALA A 334 22.88 -12.86 15.78
CA ALA A 334 22.50 -14.16 16.30
C ALA A 334 21.33 -14.83 15.54
N GLY A 335 20.65 -14.10 14.65
CA GLY A 335 19.49 -14.61 13.91
C GLY A 335 18.23 -14.76 14.76
N GLU A 336 18.16 -14.06 15.90
CA GLU A 336 17.03 -14.11 16.81
C GLU A 336 15.78 -13.44 16.22
N ILE A 337 14.64 -14.13 16.26
CA ILE A 337 13.35 -13.64 15.73
C ILE A 337 12.95 -12.33 16.39
N THR A 338 13.24 -12.16 17.69
CA THR A 338 12.97 -10.94 18.44
C THR A 338 13.61 -9.70 17.79
N GLY A 339 14.81 -9.83 17.20
CA GLY A 339 15.43 -8.76 16.43
C GLY A 339 14.58 -8.31 15.24
N SER A 340 14.03 -9.27 14.49
CA SER A 340 13.13 -8.96 13.38
C SER A 340 11.82 -8.30 13.85
N ILE A 341 11.29 -8.69 15.00
CA ILE A 341 10.07 -8.09 15.60
C ILE A 341 10.35 -6.64 15.98
N LEU A 342 11.38 -6.39 16.79
CA LEU A 342 11.71 -5.07 17.30
C LEU A 342 12.06 -4.08 16.18
N ASN A 343 12.87 -4.52 15.21
CA ASN A 343 13.23 -3.71 14.05
C ASN A 343 12.01 -3.39 13.17
N SER A 344 11.11 -4.36 12.95
CA SER A 344 9.89 -4.13 12.16
C SER A 344 8.94 -3.18 12.86
N LEU A 345 8.79 -3.32 14.18
CA LEU A 345 7.97 -2.41 14.99
C LEU A 345 8.51 -0.97 14.90
N HIS A 346 9.83 -0.79 15.04
CA HIS A 346 10.46 0.53 14.90
C HIS A 346 10.20 1.14 13.52
N ASN A 347 10.46 0.39 12.44
CA ASN A 347 10.29 0.92 11.09
C ASN A 347 8.82 1.27 10.78
N VAL A 348 7.88 0.44 11.20
CA VAL A 348 6.44 0.74 11.03
C VAL A 348 6.06 1.97 11.84
N ALA A 349 6.49 2.07 13.10
CA ALA A 349 6.24 3.25 13.94
C ALA A 349 6.84 4.53 13.33
N PHE A 350 8.03 4.46 12.74
CA PHE A 350 8.67 5.58 12.04
C PHE A 350 7.81 6.07 10.87
N TYR A 351 7.30 5.17 10.02
CA TYR A 351 6.44 5.55 8.90
C TYR A 351 5.11 6.15 9.37
N LEU A 352 4.49 5.55 10.36
CA LEU A 352 3.21 6.05 10.90
C LEU A 352 3.37 7.41 11.60
N ASP A 353 4.45 7.62 12.36
CA ASP A 353 4.77 8.93 12.96
C ASP A 353 5.08 9.97 11.88
N THR A 354 5.79 9.60 10.82
CA THR A 354 6.03 10.48 9.67
C THR A 354 4.71 10.94 9.05
N MET A 355 3.74 10.04 8.85
CA MET A 355 2.42 10.41 8.34
C MET A 355 1.66 11.33 9.30
N ARG A 356 1.71 11.07 10.60
CA ARG A 356 1.10 11.95 11.61
C ARG A 356 1.68 13.35 11.56
N ARG A 357 3.00 13.48 11.44
CA ARG A 357 3.70 14.78 11.33
C ARG A 357 3.38 15.50 10.03
N ILE A 358 3.28 14.78 8.91
CA ILE A 358 2.82 15.32 7.62
C ILE A 358 1.43 15.92 7.76
N ARG A 359 0.45 15.19 8.32
CA ARG A 359 -0.91 15.70 8.54
C ARG A 359 -0.92 16.96 9.40
N GLN A 360 -0.14 16.97 10.47
CA GLN A 360 0.00 18.14 11.33
C GLN A 360 0.56 19.35 10.57
N ALA A 361 1.62 19.16 9.79
CA ALA A 361 2.23 20.21 8.99
C ALA A 361 1.24 20.78 7.94
N ILE A 362 0.49 19.92 7.25
CA ILE A 362 -0.56 20.36 6.30
C ILE A 362 -1.63 21.18 7.04
N SER A 363 -2.09 20.71 8.20
CA SER A 363 -3.13 21.41 8.98
C SER A 363 -2.69 22.78 9.49
N LEU A 364 -1.38 22.96 9.67
CA LEU A 364 -0.77 24.24 10.11
C LEU A 364 -0.33 25.13 8.93
N GLY A 365 -0.41 24.67 7.68
CA GLY A 365 0.09 25.42 6.52
C GLY A 365 1.62 25.51 6.46
N THR A 366 2.34 24.53 7.02
CA THR A 366 3.82 24.51 7.13
C THR A 366 4.44 23.29 6.46
N PHE A 367 3.72 22.63 5.54
CA PHE A 367 4.18 21.38 4.94
C PHE A 367 5.47 21.53 4.12
N THR A 368 5.59 22.60 3.34
CA THR A 368 6.81 22.87 2.55
C THR A 368 8.04 23.01 3.44
N GLU A 369 7.91 23.70 4.56
CA GLU A 369 8.98 23.86 5.55
C GLU A 369 9.34 22.55 6.24
N PHE A 370 8.33 21.82 6.69
CA PHE A 370 8.47 20.48 7.25
C PHE A 370 9.21 19.54 6.29
N LYS A 371 8.81 19.48 5.00
CA LYS A 371 9.45 18.67 3.97
C LYS A 371 10.93 19.01 3.83
N ARG A 372 11.26 20.31 3.71
CA ARG A 372 12.64 20.78 3.56
C ARG A 372 13.51 20.35 4.77
N GLU A 373 13.03 20.55 5.98
CA GLU A 373 13.76 20.17 7.20
C GLU A 373 13.92 18.65 7.31
N PHE A 374 12.87 17.89 7.02
CA PHE A 374 12.90 16.43 7.07
C PHE A 374 13.94 15.87 6.09
N LEU A 375 13.94 16.33 4.84
CA LEU A 375 14.90 15.89 3.81
C LEU A 375 16.33 16.33 4.15
N SER A 376 16.53 17.53 4.66
CA SER A 376 17.83 17.99 5.12
C SER A 376 18.42 17.08 6.20
N ARG A 377 17.60 16.65 7.17
CA ARG A 377 18.03 15.74 8.23
C ARG A 377 18.35 14.33 7.74
N LEU A 378 17.57 13.81 6.79
CA LEU A 378 17.84 12.50 6.19
C LEU A 378 19.18 12.48 5.45
N ASN A 379 19.57 13.58 4.81
CA ASN A 379 20.80 13.68 4.01
C ASN A 379 22.06 13.96 4.84
N GLN A 380 21.94 14.50 6.06
CA GLN A 380 23.09 14.79 6.93
C GLN A 380 23.97 13.57 7.26
N ARG A 381 23.44 12.35 7.19
CA ARG A 381 24.19 11.10 7.44
C ARG A 381 24.71 10.41 6.19
N ALA A 382 24.20 10.75 5.02
CA ALA A 382 24.74 10.24 3.76
C ALA A 382 26.19 10.70 3.54
N ASP A 383 26.55 11.87 4.11
CA ASP A 383 27.90 12.46 4.02
C ASP A 383 28.84 12.01 5.16
N ALA A 384 28.34 11.28 6.17
CA ALA A 384 29.10 10.87 7.37
C ALA A 384 29.38 9.36 7.44
N SER A 385 29.08 8.60 6.42
CA SER A 385 29.30 7.14 6.29
C SER A 385 30.27 6.84 5.17
#